data_9bbf55595af1316b198368817eb521e2
#
_entry.id   9bbf55595af1316b198368817eb521e2
#
_cell.length_a   1.000
_cell.length_b   1.000
_cell.length_c   1.000
_cell.angle_alpha   90.00
_cell.angle_beta   90.00
_cell.angle_gamma   90.00
#
_symmetry.space_group_name_H-M   'P 1'
#
loop_
_entity.id
_entity.type
_entity.pdbx_description
1 polymer ?
#
loop_
_entity_poly.entity_id
_entity_poly.type
_entity_poly.pdbx_seq_one_letter_code
_entity_poly.pdbx_strand_id
1 'polypeptide(L)'
;VLCLATAIALIPAMPAEATVLPGMTSKVDYDNTDPNRYTIEIDLVNQIITVYEGAIGGPIVLQSLCTTGNEENPTGAGTFKLGQLKERFGYFVAFGQYAQYWTQVVRGIYIHSVMYNSKKLSSMSRTAYRKLGENLSHGCVRVLPHVAQWIFYNCPPGTTCKIDRKKAPDPELVKKLKAAIPSYSDYEQPKDTKADPAEIPAVARFDNVPLRTGFSNSRDTTVATLSRGQKMTLLQLGSDWCKAKLADGTLGYVRTKYILCDPDAPVKKQEIYQATKKTYVYASMDTGAKKLATIPQGGEAAVTDNPKKGWWYGSYNGVTGYLRTKYVVKRTALVYPTLEAAVTAAPSVTPTPGGGISVGGNGSGISTGGGISIGGSTAAPTPTPAPAPAPSAGVSSGTHVKEGTQARMRASGSTSAAVVALIDGGTPVTILSVSETGWYYCKANGYTGYMHSSCLVMG
;
A
#
# COMPACT_ATOMS: atom_id res chain seq x y z
N VAL A 1 -59.45 -1.35 52.98
CA VAL A 1 -58.43 -0.59 52.29
C VAL A 1 -57.46 -1.60 51.75
N LEU A 2 -57.58 -1.88 50.43
CA LEU A 2 -56.71 -2.84 49.74
C LEU A 2 -55.63 -2.04 49.03
N CYS A 3 -54.36 -2.11 49.51
CA CYS A 3 -53.20 -1.54 48.85
C CYS A 3 -52.80 -2.44 47.70
N LEU A 4 -53.03 -1.97 46.46
CA LEU A 4 -52.49 -2.58 45.25
C LEU A 4 -51.03 -2.12 45.11
N ALA A 5 -50.09 -3.03 45.40
CA ALA A 5 -48.68 -2.82 45.10
C ALA A 5 -48.46 -3.12 43.61
N THR A 6 -48.28 -2.09 42.81
CA THR A 6 -47.84 -2.18 41.40
C THR A 6 -46.36 -2.54 41.39
N ALA A 7 -46.05 -3.79 41.09
CA ALA A 7 -44.68 -4.22 40.79
C ALA A 7 -44.28 -3.64 39.45
N ILE A 8 -43.40 -2.63 39.47
CA ILE A 8 -42.67 -2.15 38.26
C ILE A 8 -41.66 -3.21 37.92
N ALA A 9 -41.97 -4.02 36.90
CA ALA A 9 -41.00 -4.92 36.31
C ALA A 9 -39.92 -4.07 35.68
N LEU A 10 -38.70 -4.13 36.26
CA LEU A 10 -37.49 -3.66 35.57
C LEU A 10 -37.34 -4.50 34.31
N ILE A 11 -37.67 -3.93 33.15
CA ILE A 11 -37.27 -4.47 31.85
C ILE A 11 -35.76 -4.34 31.82
N PRO A 12 -34.99 -5.46 31.70
CA PRO A 12 -33.56 -5.37 31.53
C PRO A 12 -33.30 -4.54 30.27
N ALA A 13 -32.50 -3.48 30.41
CA ALA A 13 -32.05 -2.70 29.27
C ALA A 13 -31.43 -3.64 28.26
N MET A 14 -32.07 -3.81 27.12
CA MET A 14 -31.49 -4.55 26.00
C MET A 14 -30.12 -3.92 25.69
N PRO A 15 -29.08 -4.73 25.48
CA PRO A 15 -27.80 -4.19 25.06
C PRO A 15 -28.05 -3.35 23.81
N ALA A 16 -27.51 -2.13 23.80
CA ALA A 16 -27.66 -1.21 22.69
C ALA A 16 -27.37 -1.96 21.40
N GLU A 17 -28.39 -2.21 20.58
CA GLU A 17 -28.23 -2.83 19.28
C GLU A 17 -27.22 -2.00 18.51
N ALA A 18 -26.15 -2.63 18.09
CA ALA A 18 -25.16 -1.98 17.23
C ALA A 18 -25.92 -1.42 16.04
N THR A 19 -25.94 -0.11 15.90
CA THR A 19 -26.68 0.62 14.88
C THR A 19 -26.34 0.05 13.52
N VAL A 20 -27.29 -0.59 12.85
CA VAL A 20 -27.12 -1.04 11.47
C VAL A 20 -27.07 0.24 10.63
N LEU A 21 -25.92 0.51 10.04
CA LEU A 21 -25.73 1.69 9.21
C LEU A 21 -26.57 1.60 7.93
N PRO A 22 -26.98 2.74 7.35
CA PRO A 22 -27.80 2.74 6.13
C PRO A 22 -27.19 1.86 5.02
N GLY A 23 -28.01 0.97 4.45
CA GLY A 23 -27.59 0.02 3.40
C GLY A 23 -27.05 -1.31 3.89
N MET A 24 -26.94 -1.55 5.21
CA MET A 24 -26.54 -2.83 5.80
C MET A 24 -27.70 -3.48 6.56
N THR A 25 -27.88 -4.78 6.38
CA THR A 25 -28.90 -5.58 7.09
C THR A 25 -28.29 -6.55 8.11
N SER A 26 -26.97 -6.72 8.10
CA SER A 26 -26.26 -7.63 9.00
C SER A 26 -25.06 -6.98 9.68
N LYS A 27 -24.73 -7.48 10.87
CA LYS A 27 -23.51 -7.10 11.60
C LYS A 27 -22.28 -7.64 10.88
N VAL A 28 -21.11 -7.05 11.18
CA VAL A 28 -19.83 -7.57 10.73
C VAL A 28 -19.60 -8.93 11.38
N ASP A 29 -19.35 -9.96 10.54
CA ASP A 29 -18.95 -11.30 10.95
C ASP A 29 -17.44 -11.42 10.79
N TYR A 30 -16.71 -11.26 11.88
CA TYR A 30 -15.25 -11.30 11.85
C TYR A 30 -14.66 -12.70 11.59
N ASP A 31 -15.47 -13.74 11.64
CA ASP A 31 -15.02 -15.13 11.54
C ASP A 31 -15.52 -15.85 10.27
N ASN A 32 -16.15 -15.12 9.34
CA ASN A 32 -16.60 -15.72 8.10
C ASN A 32 -15.43 -16.11 7.19
N THR A 33 -15.28 -17.40 6.94
CA THR A 33 -14.26 -17.99 6.05
C THR A 33 -14.85 -18.63 4.80
N ASP A 34 -16.19 -18.71 4.67
CA ASP A 34 -16.86 -19.30 3.51
C ASP A 34 -16.94 -18.31 2.35
N PRO A 35 -16.22 -18.52 1.24
CA PRO A 35 -16.23 -17.64 0.09
C PRO A 35 -17.53 -17.73 -0.75
N ASN A 36 -18.41 -18.70 -0.47
CA ASN A 36 -19.65 -18.90 -1.20
C ASN A 36 -20.87 -18.31 -0.46
N ARG A 37 -20.69 -17.87 0.79
CA ARG A 37 -21.76 -17.28 1.59
C ARG A 37 -22.35 -16.03 0.95
N TYR A 38 -21.51 -15.21 0.32
CA TYR A 38 -21.91 -13.94 -0.28
C TYR A 38 -21.44 -13.81 -1.74
N THR A 39 -22.20 -13.03 -2.50
CA THR A 39 -21.79 -12.58 -3.85
C THR A 39 -21.89 -11.06 -3.91
N ILE A 40 -20.84 -10.43 -4.42
CA ILE A 40 -20.77 -8.97 -4.62
C ILE A 40 -21.14 -8.66 -6.08
N GLU A 41 -22.00 -7.67 -6.29
CA GLU A 41 -22.26 -7.06 -7.59
C GLU A 41 -21.92 -5.57 -7.55
N ILE A 42 -21.13 -5.10 -8.53
CA ILE A 42 -20.78 -3.69 -8.72
C ILE A 42 -21.39 -3.23 -10.02
N ASP A 43 -22.34 -2.33 -9.93
CA ASP A 43 -23.04 -1.69 -11.05
C ASP A 43 -22.30 -0.42 -11.45
N LEU A 44 -21.63 -0.46 -12.61
CA LEU A 44 -20.86 0.69 -13.12
C LEU A 44 -21.75 1.78 -13.71
N VAL A 45 -23.02 1.51 -14.02
CA VAL A 45 -23.95 2.50 -14.58
C VAL A 45 -24.49 3.39 -13.46
N ASN A 46 -24.96 2.76 -12.39
CA ASN A 46 -25.60 3.43 -11.27
C ASN A 46 -24.62 3.76 -10.12
N GLN A 47 -23.36 3.33 -10.22
CA GLN A 47 -22.34 3.47 -9.16
C GLN A 47 -22.82 2.87 -7.83
N ILE A 48 -23.32 1.64 -7.89
CA ILE A 48 -23.89 0.91 -6.75
C ILE A 48 -23.10 -0.39 -6.54
N ILE A 49 -22.81 -0.67 -5.28
CA ILE A 49 -22.33 -1.97 -4.83
C ILE A 49 -23.43 -2.66 -4.05
N THR A 50 -23.71 -3.91 -4.40
CA THR A 50 -24.71 -4.76 -3.74
C THR A 50 -24.05 -6.06 -3.32
N VAL A 51 -24.30 -6.51 -2.10
CA VAL A 51 -23.91 -7.84 -1.62
C VAL A 51 -25.17 -8.66 -1.37
N TYR A 52 -25.19 -9.82 -1.98
CA TYR A 52 -26.27 -10.80 -1.83
C TYR A 52 -25.82 -11.95 -0.93
N GLU A 53 -26.71 -12.46 -0.11
CA GLU A 53 -26.51 -13.76 0.51
C GLU A 53 -26.75 -14.85 -0.55
N GLY A 54 -25.76 -15.72 -0.76
CA GLY A 54 -25.74 -16.68 -1.86
C GLY A 54 -25.45 -16.02 -3.22
N ALA A 55 -26.27 -16.31 -4.23
CA ALA A 55 -26.12 -15.81 -5.60
C ALA A 55 -26.74 -14.42 -5.82
N ILE A 56 -26.36 -13.76 -6.93
CA ILE A 56 -27.01 -12.51 -7.39
C ILE A 56 -28.52 -12.76 -7.57
N GLY A 57 -29.30 -11.84 -7.02
CA GLY A 57 -30.79 -11.95 -6.97
C GLY A 57 -31.29 -12.60 -5.69
N GLY A 58 -30.43 -13.10 -4.83
CA GLY A 58 -30.75 -13.54 -3.48
C GLY A 58 -31.05 -12.37 -2.53
N PRO A 59 -31.23 -12.63 -1.23
CA PRO A 59 -31.44 -11.57 -0.23
C PRO A 59 -30.29 -10.55 -0.24
N ILE A 60 -30.63 -9.27 -0.30
CA ILE A 60 -29.65 -8.18 -0.23
C ILE A 60 -29.27 -7.97 1.24
N VAL A 61 -27.99 -8.16 1.56
CA VAL A 61 -27.45 -7.95 2.92
C VAL A 61 -26.70 -6.62 3.05
N LEU A 62 -26.26 -6.05 1.92
CA LEU A 62 -25.64 -4.73 1.86
C LEU A 62 -25.90 -4.11 0.50
N GLN A 63 -26.28 -2.82 0.48
CA GLN A 63 -26.37 -2.03 -0.75
C GLN A 63 -25.96 -0.59 -0.46
N SER A 64 -25.08 -0.02 -1.28
CA SER A 64 -24.53 1.31 -1.07
C SER A 64 -24.08 1.94 -2.38
N LEU A 65 -23.96 3.26 -2.40
CA LEU A 65 -23.22 3.92 -3.47
C LEU A 65 -21.73 3.53 -3.41
N CYS A 66 -21.12 3.48 -4.58
CA CYS A 66 -19.67 3.35 -4.75
C CYS A 66 -19.16 4.37 -5.76
N THR A 67 -17.85 4.56 -5.79
CA THR A 67 -17.15 5.36 -6.80
C THR A 67 -16.20 4.44 -7.55
N THR A 68 -16.36 4.35 -8.85
CA THR A 68 -15.52 3.50 -9.72
C THR A 68 -14.57 4.32 -10.59
N GLY A 69 -13.83 3.65 -11.47
CA GLY A 69 -12.83 4.26 -12.34
C GLY A 69 -13.43 5.32 -13.27
N ASN A 70 -12.64 6.37 -13.50
CA ASN A 70 -12.96 7.41 -14.49
C ASN A 70 -12.70 6.89 -15.92
N GLU A 71 -12.96 7.72 -16.92
CA GLU A 71 -12.78 7.38 -18.35
C GLU A 71 -11.33 7.00 -18.69
N GLU A 72 -10.35 7.67 -18.07
CA GLU A 72 -8.93 7.38 -18.32
C GLU A 72 -8.45 6.07 -17.67
N ASN A 73 -9.09 5.69 -16.57
CA ASN A 73 -8.71 4.52 -15.77
C ASN A 73 -9.99 3.75 -15.37
N PRO A 74 -10.69 3.15 -16.33
CA PRO A 74 -11.98 2.53 -16.05
C PRO A 74 -11.84 1.27 -15.20
N THR A 75 -12.83 1.05 -14.33
CA THR A 75 -12.98 -0.25 -13.66
C THR A 75 -13.41 -1.30 -14.67
N GLY A 76 -12.61 -2.35 -14.83
CA GLY A 76 -12.89 -3.43 -15.79
C GLY A 76 -14.12 -4.24 -15.39
N ALA A 77 -15.06 -4.43 -16.34
CA ALA A 77 -16.21 -5.32 -16.13
C ALA A 77 -15.83 -6.80 -16.26
N GLY A 78 -16.52 -7.67 -15.54
CA GLY A 78 -16.28 -9.11 -15.54
C GLY A 78 -16.72 -9.78 -14.26
N THR A 79 -16.53 -11.09 -14.19
CA THR A 79 -16.74 -11.87 -12.96
C THR A 79 -15.40 -12.32 -12.44
N PHE A 80 -15.13 -11.97 -11.20
CA PHE A 80 -13.85 -12.21 -10.52
C PHE A 80 -14.08 -13.01 -9.24
N LYS A 81 -13.00 -13.60 -8.73
CA LYS A 81 -12.92 -14.10 -7.37
C LYS A 81 -12.02 -13.16 -6.58
N LEU A 82 -12.47 -12.71 -5.40
CA LEU A 82 -11.67 -11.85 -4.54
C LEU A 82 -10.29 -12.47 -4.29
N GLY A 83 -9.27 -11.65 -4.39
CA GLY A 83 -7.89 -12.07 -4.16
C GLY A 83 -7.51 -12.13 -2.66
N GLN A 84 -6.28 -12.52 -2.42
CA GLN A 84 -5.76 -12.71 -1.06
C GLN A 84 -5.27 -11.41 -0.40
N LEU A 85 -5.00 -10.36 -1.20
CA LEU A 85 -4.45 -9.13 -0.67
C LEU A 85 -5.51 -8.32 0.07
N LYS A 86 -5.31 -8.18 1.37
CA LYS A 86 -6.14 -7.38 2.26
C LYS A 86 -5.26 -6.49 3.14
N GLU A 87 -5.69 -5.26 3.39
CA GLU A 87 -5.00 -4.34 4.28
C GLU A 87 -6.00 -3.43 5.01
N ARG A 88 -5.88 -3.30 6.32
CA ARG A 88 -6.87 -2.55 7.11
C ARG A 88 -6.78 -1.05 6.92
N PHE A 89 -5.59 -0.48 6.90
CA PHE A 89 -5.39 0.94 6.63
C PHE A 89 -4.11 1.10 5.81
N GLY A 90 -4.28 0.97 4.49
CA GLY A 90 -3.19 0.91 3.54
C GLY A 90 -2.85 2.26 2.90
N TYR A 91 -1.64 2.34 2.37
CA TYR A 91 -1.12 3.47 1.62
C TYR A 91 -0.99 3.13 0.14
N PHE A 92 -1.55 3.96 -0.73
CA PHE A 92 -1.38 3.85 -2.18
C PHE A 92 -0.05 4.49 -2.58
N VAL A 93 0.98 3.67 -2.81
CA VAL A 93 2.32 4.13 -3.17
C VAL A 93 2.31 5.02 -4.42
N ALA A 94 1.44 4.70 -5.39
CA ALA A 94 1.31 5.46 -6.64
C ALA A 94 0.59 6.79 -6.48
N PHE A 95 -0.19 6.99 -5.42
CA PHE A 95 -1.09 8.15 -5.28
C PHE A 95 -0.82 9.01 -4.04
N GLY A 96 0.01 8.51 -3.12
CA GLY A 96 0.34 9.24 -1.90
C GLY A 96 -0.81 9.36 -0.90
N GLN A 97 -1.84 8.53 -0.99
CA GLN A 97 -3.04 8.60 -0.17
C GLN A 97 -3.28 7.28 0.56
N TYR A 98 -4.12 7.35 1.60
CA TYR A 98 -4.49 6.19 2.40
C TYR A 98 -5.96 5.82 2.17
N ALA A 99 -6.30 4.56 2.43
CA ALA A 99 -7.68 4.10 2.55
C ALA A 99 -7.76 2.94 3.54
N GLN A 100 -8.96 2.72 4.10
CA GLN A 100 -9.22 1.62 5.01
C GLN A 100 -9.82 0.41 4.29
N TYR A 101 -9.62 -0.77 4.87
CA TYR A 101 -10.28 -2.03 4.53
C TYR A 101 -10.17 -2.42 3.07
N TRP A 102 -8.93 -2.54 2.59
CA TRP A 102 -8.67 -2.97 1.23
C TRP A 102 -9.01 -4.43 1.04
N THR A 103 -9.82 -4.72 0.05
CA THR A 103 -10.15 -6.08 -0.38
C THR A 103 -9.85 -6.18 -1.88
N GLN A 104 -8.88 -7.01 -2.25
CA GLN A 104 -8.49 -7.17 -3.63
C GLN A 104 -9.60 -7.82 -4.45
N VAL A 105 -9.95 -7.21 -5.58
CA VAL A 105 -10.82 -7.82 -6.58
C VAL A 105 -9.97 -8.58 -7.60
N VAL A 106 -9.12 -7.87 -8.31
CA VAL A 106 -8.21 -8.45 -9.31
C VAL A 106 -7.00 -7.53 -9.51
N ARG A 107 -5.80 -8.08 -9.56
CA ARG A 107 -4.55 -7.33 -9.75
C ARG A 107 -4.47 -6.13 -8.79
N GLY A 108 -4.37 -4.90 -9.32
CA GLY A 108 -4.32 -3.64 -8.55
C GLY A 108 -5.68 -3.01 -8.26
N ILE A 109 -6.78 -3.69 -8.56
CA ILE A 109 -8.14 -3.21 -8.29
C ILE A 109 -8.61 -3.73 -6.94
N TYR A 110 -9.00 -2.82 -6.06
CA TYR A 110 -9.50 -3.10 -4.73
C TYR A 110 -10.86 -2.46 -4.49
N ILE A 111 -11.67 -3.09 -3.64
CA ILE A 111 -12.74 -2.42 -2.92
C ILE A 111 -12.10 -1.87 -1.65
N HIS A 112 -12.27 -0.58 -1.36
CA HIS A 112 -11.73 0.08 -0.17
C HIS A 112 -12.57 1.30 0.21
N SER A 113 -12.32 1.88 1.38
CA SER A 113 -13.01 3.10 1.80
C SER A 113 -12.73 4.29 0.88
N VAL A 114 -13.49 5.38 1.04
CA VAL A 114 -13.05 6.70 0.56
C VAL A 114 -11.66 7.04 1.08
N MET A 115 -10.97 7.99 0.43
CA MET A 115 -9.57 8.29 0.66
C MET A 115 -9.32 9.08 1.95
N TYR A 116 -8.09 8.96 2.47
CA TYR A 116 -7.57 9.69 3.63
C TYR A 116 -6.24 10.35 3.26
N ASN A 117 -6.00 11.55 3.79
CA ASN A 117 -4.76 12.30 3.53
C ASN A 117 -3.57 11.82 4.39
N SER A 118 -3.83 11.08 5.46
CA SER A 118 -2.81 10.46 6.32
C SER A 118 -3.37 9.18 6.98
N LYS A 119 -2.53 8.41 7.67
CA LYS A 119 -2.95 7.21 8.41
C LYS A 119 -3.64 7.58 9.73
N LYS A 120 -4.66 8.46 9.66
CA LYS A 120 -5.50 8.90 10.80
C LYS A 120 -6.95 8.95 10.38
N LEU A 121 -7.86 8.46 11.21
CA LEU A 121 -9.30 8.45 10.92
C LEU A 121 -9.86 9.86 10.69
N SER A 122 -9.37 10.85 11.41
CA SER A 122 -9.77 12.26 11.27
C SER A 122 -9.33 12.91 9.95
N SER A 123 -8.47 12.26 9.16
CA SER A 123 -7.97 12.78 7.87
C SER A 123 -8.75 12.30 6.66
N MET A 124 -9.95 11.75 6.84
CA MET A 124 -10.82 11.33 5.75
C MET A 124 -11.10 12.51 4.79
N SER A 125 -10.94 12.30 3.51
CA SER A 125 -11.14 13.33 2.49
C SER A 125 -12.63 13.69 2.38
N ARG A 126 -12.98 14.92 2.76
CA ARG A 126 -14.34 15.46 2.62
C ARG A 126 -14.80 15.46 1.16
N THR A 127 -13.90 15.78 0.23
CA THR A 127 -14.19 15.77 -1.21
C THR A 127 -14.49 14.36 -1.71
N ALA A 128 -13.66 13.37 -1.37
CA ALA A 128 -13.90 11.98 -1.76
C ALA A 128 -15.20 11.42 -1.16
N TYR A 129 -15.52 11.81 0.08
CA TYR A 129 -16.78 11.44 0.74
C TYR A 129 -17.99 11.99 -0.01
N ARG A 130 -18.01 13.30 -0.30
CA ARG A 130 -19.14 13.99 -0.96
C ARG A 130 -19.37 13.56 -2.40
N LYS A 131 -18.31 13.08 -3.06
CA LYS A 131 -18.32 12.63 -4.46
C LYS A 131 -18.55 11.11 -4.59
N LEU A 132 -18.98 10.45 -3.52
CA LEU A 132 -19.36 9.04 -3.60
C LEU A 132 -20.57 8.91 -4.54
N GLY A 133 -20.51 7.95 -5.47
CA GLY A 133 -21.48 7.77 -6.54
C GLY A 133 -21.05 8.35 -7.90
N GLU A 134 -19.83 8.91 -8.00
CA GLU A 134 -19.28 9.45 -9.25
C GLU A 134 -18.11 8.60 -9.77
N ASN A 135 -17.86 8.61 -11.08
CA ASN A 135 -16.75 7.90 -11.74
C ASN A 135 -15.45 8.69 -11.60
N LEU A 136 -14.73 8.58 -10.49
CA LEU A 136 -13.60 9.43 -10.15
C LEU A 136 -12.34 8.68 -9.67
N SER A 137 -12.39 7.35 -9.60
CA SER A 137 -11.23 6.59 -9.14
C SER A 137 -10.25 6.29 -10.30
N HIS A 138 -9.11 5.70 -9.95
CA HIS A 138 -8.15 5.16 -10.91
C HIS A 138 -8.34 3.65 -11.11
N GLY A 139 -9.60 3.20 -11.13
CA GLY A 139 -9.98 1.80 -11.33
C GLY A 139 -10.46 1.08 -10.08
N CYS A 140 -10.04 1.47 -8.87
CA CYS A 140 -10.54 0.89 -7.63
C CYS A 140 -12.00 1.28 -7.35
N VAL A 141 -12.67 0.51 -6.49
CA VAL A 141 -14.04 0.73 -6.05
C VAL A 141 -14.03 1.33 -4.66
N ARG A 142 -14.37 2.63 -4.56
CA ARG A 142 -14.42 3.35 -3.29
C ARG A 142 -15.82 3.27 -2.71
N VAL A 143 -15.91 2.99 -1.42
CA VAL A 143 -17.17 2.91 -0.69
C VAL A 143 -17.06 3.64 0.66
N LEU A 144 -18.15 3.77 1.40
CA LEU A 144 -18.07 4.28 2.77
C LEU A 144 -17.21 3.35 3.65
N PRO A 145 -16.47 3.87 4.65
CA PRO A 145 -15.58 3.05 5.48
C PRO A 145 -16.25 1.85 6.15
N HIS A 146 -17.49 1.97 6.64
CA HIS A 146 -18.21 0.84 7.23
C HIS A 146 -18.62 -0.23 6.19
N VAL A 147 -18.91 0.18 4.95
CA VAL A 147 -19.18 -0.75 3.83
C VAL A 147 -17.90 -1.51 3.49
N ALA A 148 -16.77 -0.79 3.41
CA ALA A 148 -15.47 -1.42 3.18
C ALA A 148 -15.10 -2.39 4.31
N GLN A 149 -15.34 -2.03 5.58
CA GLN A 149 -15.13 -2.90 6.74
C GLN A 149 -15.97 -4.16 6.64
N TRP A 150 -17.26 -4.02 6.35
CA TRP A 150 -18.15 -5.15 6.23
C TRP A 150 -17.67 -6.15 5.16
N ILE A 151 -17.32 -5.66 3.96
CA ILE A 151 -16.82 -6.50 2.86
C ILE A 151 -15.48 -7.14 3.24
N PHE A 152 -14.61 -6.37 3.90
CA PHE A 152 -13.30 -6.86 4.32
C PHE A 152 -13.40 -8.08 5.23
N TYR A 153 -14.32 -8.09 6.19
CA TYR A 153 -14.44 -9.18 7.15
C TYR A 153 -15.39 -10.29 6.69
N ASN A 154 -16.45 -9.96 5.96
CA ASN A 154 -17.47 -10.94 5.57
C ASN A 154 -17.21 -11.60 4.21
N CYS A 155 -16.39 -11.03 3.34
CA CYS A 155 -16.09 -11.55 2.02
C CYS A 155 -14.63 -12.03 1.95
N PRO A 156 -14.34 -13.29 2.29
CA PRO A 156 -12.98 -13.84 2.25
C PRO A 156 -12.46 -13.96 0.80
N PRO A 157 -11.15 -14.24 0.62
CA PRO A 157 -10.60 -14.59 -0.69
C PRO A 157 -11.40 -15.73 -1.35
N GLY A 158 -11.65 -15.60 -2.66
CA GLY A 158 -12.48 -16.54 -3.39
C GLY A 158 -13.97 -16.16 -3.51
N THR A 159 -14.46 -15.18 -2.72
CA THR A 159 -15.82 -14.64 -2.87
C THR A 159 -16.03 -14.12 -4.29
N THR A 160 -17.20 -14.42 -4.88
CA THR A 160 -17.53 -13.94 -6.23
C THR A 160 -17.82 -12.45 -6.23
N CYS A 161 -17.19 -11.72 -7.17
CA CYS A 161 -17.43 -10.30 -7.42
C CYS A 161 -17.72 -10.10 -8.91
N LYS A 162 -18.96 -9.74 -9.26
CA LYS A 162 -19.38 -9.39 -10.62
C LYS A 162 -19.36 -7.87 -10.77
N ILE A 163 -18.62 -7.37 -11.74
CA ILE A 163 -18.61 -5.96 -12.14
C ILE A 163 -19.36 -5.83 -13.46
N ASP A 164 -20.49 -5.13 -13.45
CA ASP A 164 -21.44 -5.05 -14.55
C ASP A 164 -21.54 -3.62 -15.09
N ARG A 165 -21.47 -3.48 -16.43
CA ARG A 165 -21.68 -2.19 -17.12
C ARG A 165 -22.93 -2.17 -18.01
N LYS A 166 -23.77 -3.19 -17.88
CA LYS A 166 -24.97 -3.38 -18.72
C LYS A 166 -26.29 -3.22 -17.96
N LYS A 167 -26.22 -2.74 -16.72
CA LYS A 167 -27.45 -2.45 -15.94
C LYS A 167 -28.23 -1.31 -16.56
N ALA A 168 -29.54 -1.34 -16.38
CA ALA A 168 -30.38 -0.18 -16.70
C ALA A 168 -30.13 0.95 -15.70
N PRO A 169 -30.21 2.22 -16.12
CA PRO A 169 -30.19 3.36 -15.20
C PRO A 169 -31.34 3.26 -14.20
N ASP A 170 -31.04 3.48 -12.91
CA ASP A 170 -32.00 3.51 -11.81
C ASP A 170 -31.78 4.76 -10.92
N PRO A 171 -32.19 5.93 -11.40
CA PRO A 171 -31.97 7.20 -10.70
C PRO A 171 -32.70 7.27 -9.37
N GLU A 172 -33.83 6.57 -9.21
CA GLU A 172 -34.59 6.57 -7.95
C GLU A 172 -33.83 5.79 -6.87
N LEU A 173 -33.26 4.64 -7.21
CA LEU A 173 -32.41 3.89 -6.29
C LEU A 173 -31.15 4.68 -5.92
N VAL A 174 -30.48 5.32 -6.90
CA VAL A 174 -29.32 6.18 -6.65
C VAL A 174 -29.68 7.31 -5.69
N LYS A 175 -30.79 8.00 -5.93
CA LYS A 175 -31.31 9.07 -5.06
C LYS A 175 -31.61 8.58 -3.64
N LYS A 176 -32.27 7.43 -3.51
CA LYS A 176 -32.55 6.79 -2.22
C LYS A 176 -31.28 6.47 -1.46
N LEU A 177 -30.29 5.83 -2.10
CA LEU A 177 -29.02 5.49 -1.47
C LEU A 177 -28.21 6.74 -1.10
N LYS A 178 -28.23 7.78 -1.93
CA LYS A 178 -27.56 9.05 -1.64
C LYS A 178 -28.17 9.76 -0.43
N ALA A 179 -29.50 9.76 -0.32
CA ALA A 179 -30.21 10.34 0.83
C ALA A 179 -29.94 9.59 2.15
N ALA A 180 -29.58 8.30 2.07
CA ALA A 180 -29.26 7.49 3.23
C ALA A 180 -27.81 7.70 3.75
N ILE A 181 -26.94 8.39 2.99
CA ILE A 181 -25.57 8.69 3.43
C ILE A 181 -25.61 9.86 4.42
N PRO A 182 -25.10 9.70 5.65
CA PRO A 182 -25.00 10.79 6.63
C PRO A 182 -24.24 12.00 6.07
N SER A 183 -24.43 13.17 6.65
CA SER A 183 -23.55 14.29 6.34
C SER A 183 -22.10 13.95 6.74
N TYR A 184 -21.13 14.62 6.14
CA TYR A 184 -19.71 14.35 6.49
C TYR A 184 -19.39 14.61 7.96
N SER A 185 -20.05 15.60 8.57
CA SER A 185 -19.87 15.94 9.99
C SER A 185 -20.48 14.90 10.92
N ASP A 186 -21.56 14.26 10.49
CA ASP A 186 -22.33 13.31 11.29
C ASP A 186 -21.90 11.86 11.05
N TYR A 187 -20.96 11.66 10.11
CA TYR A 187 -20.45 10.33 9.79
C TYR A 187 -19.50 9.81 10.87
N GLU A 188 -19.93 8.76 11.56
CA GLU A 188 -19.08 8.06 12.51
C GLU A 188 -18.19 7.02 11.81
N GLN A 189 -16.91 7.06 12.10
CA GLN A 189 -15.95 6.06 11.59
C GLN A 189 -16.23 4.68 12.22
N PRO A 190 -16.14 3.59 11.44
CA PRO A 190 -16.28 2.27 12.01
C PRO A 190 -15.22 2.01 13.05
N LYS A 191 -15.61 1.42 14.18
CA LYS A 191 -14.69 0.93 15.19
C LYS A 191 -14.24 -0.47 14.82
N ASP A 192 -12.95 -0.72 14.96
CA ASP A 192 -12.37 -2.04 14.74
C ASP A 192 -11.77 -2.53 16.05
N THR A 193 -12.23 -3.69 16.49
CA THR A 193 -11.79 -4.34 17.74
C THR A 193 -10.73 -5.41 17.49
N LYS A 194 -10.50 -5.81 16.24
CA LYS A 194 -9.47 -6.79 15.90
C LYS A 194 -8.10 -6.14 15.84
N ALA A 195 -7.09 -6.87 16.30
CA ALA A 195 -5.69 -6.49 16.12
C ALA A 195 -5.35 -6.32 14.63
N ASP A 196 -4.37 -5.49 14.31
CA ASP A 196 -3.84 -5.43 12.94
C ASP A 196 -3.32 -6.81 12.53
N PRO A 197 -3.49 -7.21 11.26
CA PRO A 197 -2.88 -8.43 10.76
C PRO A 197 -1.39 -8.46 11.08
N ALA A 198 -0.90 -9.63 11.48
CA ALA A 198 0.52 -9.79 11.77
C ALA A 198 1.36 -9.39 10.54
N GLU A 199 2.36 -8.57 10.75
CA GLU A 199 3.35 -8.26 9.72
C GLU A 199 4.18 -9.52 9.45
N ILE A 200 4.29 -9.93 8.18
CA ILE A 200 5.00 -11.14 7.78
C ILE A 200 6.42 -10.79 7.39
N PRO A 201 7.42 -11.37 8.03
CA PRO A 201 8.81 -11.17 7.65
C PRO A 201 9.15 -11.83 6.33
N ALA A 202 10.00 -11.17 5.54
CA ALA A 202 10.49 -11.69 4.29
C ALA A 202 11.89 -11.18 3.98
N VAL A 203 12.57 -11.88 3.08
CA VAL A 203 13.86 -11.46 2.53
C VAL A 203 13.87 -11.57 1.01
N ALA A 204 14.64 -10.71 0.34
CA ALA A 204 14.84 -10.81 -1.10
C ALA A 204 15.67 -12.06 -1.42
N ARG A 205 15.18 -12.87 -2.36
CA ARG A 205 15.83 -14.14 -2.76
C ARG A 205 17.01 -13.94 -3.69
N PHE A 206 17.02 -12.83 -4.44
CA PHE A 206 17.99 -12.53 -5.48
C PHE A 206 18.53 -11.11 -5.31
N ASP A 207 19.62 -10.80 -5.99
CA ASP A 207 20.08 -9.43 -6.18
C ASP A 207 19.23 -8.71 -7.23
N ASN A 208 19.22 -7.38 -7.17
CA ASN A 208 18.51 -6.51 -8.10
C ASN A 208 17.00 -6.75 -8.18
N VAL A 209 16.34 -7.19 -7.08
CA VAL A 209 14.91 -7.37 -7.03
C VAL A 209 14.24 -6.00 -6.97
N PRO A 210 13.39 -5.63 -7.95
CA PRO A 210 12.73 -4.34 -7.93
C PRO A 210 11.54 -4.31 -6.97
N LEU A 211 11.51 -3.32 -6.09
CA LEU A 211 10.35 -2.89 -5.33
C LEU A 211 9.64 -1.79 -6.12
N ARG A 212 8.32 -1.87 -6.34
CA ARG A 212 7.61 -1.07 -7.32
C ARG A 212 6.45 -0.27 -6.72
N THR A 213 5.99 0.77 -7.40
CA THR A 213 4.81 1.55 -6.98
C THR A 213 3.49 0.79 -7.12
N GLY A 214 3.45 -0.29 -7.92
CA GLY A 214 2.23 -1.06 -8.21
C GLY A 214 2.52 -2.40 -8.90
N PHE A 215 1.48 -3.06 -9.39
CA PHE A 215 1.52 -4.38 -10.03
C PHE A 215 2.03 -4.31 -11.48
N SER A 216 3.16 -3.68 -11.72
CA SER A 216 3.74 -3.49 -13.04
C SER A 216 5.19 -3.98 -13.09
N ASN A 217 5.60 -4.55 -14.22
CA ASN A 217 6.98 -4.92 -14.48
C ASN A 217 7.78 -3.78 -15.16
N SER A 218 7.18 -2.62 -15.42
CA SER A 218 7.85 -1.46 -15.99
C SER A 218 8.97 -0.95 -15.08
N ARG A 219 10.11 -0.57 -15.65
CA ARG A 219 11.23 0.01 -14.91
C ARG A 219 10.86 1.32 -14.22
N ASP A 220 10.01 2.12 -14.85
CA ASP A 220 9.57 3.43 -14.35
C ASP A 220 8.77 3.35 -13.04
N THR A 221 8.33 2.13 -12.65
CA THR A 221 7.61 1.92 -11.39
C THR A 221 8.52 1.52 -10.22
N THR A 222 9.84 1.44 -10.41
CA THR A 222 10.77 1.00 -9.36
C THR A 222 11.01 2.11 -8.35
N VAL A 223 10.71 1.84 -7.07
CA VAL A 223 10.95 2.75 -5.94
C VAL A 223 12.24 2.40 -5.19
N ALA A 224 12.63 1.14 -5.22
CA ALA A 224 13.89 0.65 -4.67
C ALA A 224 14.34 -0.63 -5.39
N THR A 225 15.63 -0.93 -5.31
CA THR A 225 16.22 -2.19 -5.78
C THR A 225 16.80 -2.92 -4.58
N LEU A 226 16.35 -4.14 -4.35
CA LEU A 226 16.72 -4.94 -3.19
C LEU A 226 17.89 -5.84 -3.51
N SER A 227 18.81 -5.94 -2.58
CA SER A 227 19.91 -6.92 -2.63
C SER A 227 19.44 -8.25 -2.04
N ARG A 228 20.09 -9.33 -2.46
CA ARG A 228 19.86 -10.68 -1.90
C ARG A 228 20.00 -10.67 -0.38
N GLY A 229 19.06 -11.28 0.33
CA GLY A 229 19.04 -11.30 1.79
C GLY A 229 18.51 -10.01 2.44
N GLN A 230 18.21 -8.96 1.67
CA GLN A 230 17.65 -7.74 2.23
C GLN A 230 16.30 -8.03 2.88
N LYS A 231 16.19 -7.69 4.16
CA LYS A 231 15.00 -7.89 5.00
C LYS A 231 13.91 -6.88 4.66
N MET A 232 12.68 -7.35 4.71
CA MET A 232 11.47 -6.53 4.54
C MET A 232 10.33 -7.10 5.37
N THR A 233 9.31 -6.31 5.59
CA THR A 233 8.06 -6.71 6.22
C THR A 233 6.95 -6.71 5.17
N LEU A 234 6.24 -7.83 5.02
CA LEU A 234 5.08 -7.87 4.14
C LEU A 234 3.85 -7.36 4.89
N LEU A 235 3.21 -6.38 4.30
CA LEU A 235 1.91 -5.83 4.75
C LEU A 235 0.75 -6.57 4.08
N GLN A 236 1.00 -7.15 2.91
CA GLN A 236 0.06 -7.99 2.17
C GLN A 236 0.85 -9.13 1.53
N LEU A 237 0.38 -10.36 1.73
CA LEU A 237 0.92 -11.55 1.09
C LEU A 237 -0.06 -12.05 0.02
N GLY A 238 0.38 -12.06 -1.22
CA GLY A 238 -0.38 -12.59 -2.35
C GLY A 238 0.39 -13.64 -3.13
N SER A 239 -0.31 -14.39 -3.97
CA SER A 239 0.30 -15.47 -4.79
C SER A 239 1.30 -14.95 -5.83
N ASP A 240 1.10 -13.75 -6.37
CA ASP A 240 1.92 -13.18 -7.46
C ASP A 240 2.68 -11.92 -7.03
N TRP A 241 2.07 -11.08 -6.21
CA TRP A 241 2.62 -9.85 -5.69
C TRP A 241 2.39 -9.72 -4.19
N CYS A 242 3.39 -9.18 -3.50
CA CYS A 242 3.29 -8.79 -2.09
C CYS A 242 3.47 -7.28 -1.97
N LYS A 243 2.82 -6.67 -0.97
CA LYS A 243 3.13 -5.31 -0.54
C LYS A 243 4.13 -5.39 0.59
N ALA A 244 5.25 -4.71 0.45
CA ALA A 244 6.36 -4.76 1.37
C ALA A 244 6.73 -3.37 1.90
N LYS A 245 7.27 -3.35 3.12
CA LYS A 245 7.85 -2.20 3.79
C LYS A 245 9.30 -2.51 4.15
N LEU A 246 10.22 -1.62 3.78
CA LEU A 246 11.63 -1.70 4.16
C LEU A 246 11.87 -1.09 5.55
N ALA A 247 13.06 -1.31 6.10
CA ALA A 247 13.44 -0.79 7.41
C ALA A 247 13.46 0.75 7.51
N ASP A 248 13.71 1.43 6.39
CA ASP A 248 13.67 2.90 6.27
C ASP A 248 12.23 3.45 6.10
N GLY A 249 11.23 2.56 6.05
CA GLY A 249 9.83 2.92 5.83
C GLY A 249 9.40 2.93 4.36
N THR A 250 10.30 2.70 3.40
CA THR A 250 9.96 2.62 1.98
C THR A 250 8.94 1.54 1.73
N LEU A 251 7.83 1.91 1.07
CA LEU A 251 6.73 1.02 0.71
C LEU A 251 6.74 0.70 -0.78
N GLY A 252 6.38 -0.51 -1.13
CA GLY A 252 6.26 -0.91 -2.52
C GLY A 252 5.69 -2.30 -2.71
N TYR A 253 5.63 -2.73 -3.97
CA TYR A 253 5.17 -4.05 -4.36
C TYR A 253 6.33 -4.85 -4.96
N VAL A 254 6.44 -6.11 -4.53
CA VAL A 254 7.45 -7.04 -4.99
C VAL A 254 6.79 -8.34 -5.48
N ARG A 255 7.35 -8.97 -6.51
CA ARG A 255 6.88 -10.29 -6.95
C ARG A 255 7.13 -11.34 -5.87
N THR A 256 6.11 -12.11 -5.53
CA THR A 256 6.20 -13.19 -4.54
C THR A 256 7.30 -14.19 -4.84
N LYS A 257 7.53 -14.52 -6.12
CA LYS A 257 8.61 -15.42 -6.55
C LYS A 257 10.02 -14.92 -6.28
N TYR A 258 10.21 -13.63 -6.01
CA TYR A 258 11.51 -13.01 -5.76
C TYR A 258 11.84 -12.86 -4.28
N ILE A 259 10.94 -13.30 -3.41
CA ILE A 259 11.13 -13.24 -1.96
C ILE A 259 11.01 -14.62 -1.34
N LEU A 260 11.56 -14.76 -0.14
CA LEU A 260 11.29 -15.84 0.77
C LEU A 260 10.53 -15.28 1.96
N CYS A 261 9.42 -15.88 2.29
CA CYS A 261 8.64 -15.61 3.50
C CYS A 261 8.09 -16.93 4.03
N ASP A 262 7.94 -16.98 5.32
CA ASP A 262 7.26 -18.06 5.99
C ASP A 262 6.25 -17.42 6.96
N PRO A 263 4.96 -17.38 6.61
CA PRO A 263 3.94 -16.76 7.45
C PRO A 263 3.76 -17.48 8.79
N ASP A 264 4.15 -18.77 8.86
CA ASP A 264 4.05 -19.61 10.05
C ASP A 264 5.38 -19.70 10.80
N ALA A 265 6.46 -19.12 10.27
CA ALA A 265 7.76 -19.13 10.94
C ALA A 265 7.66 -18.47 12.31
N PRO A 266 8.08 -19.14 13.38
CA PRO A 266 8.06 -18.53 14.69
C PRO A 266 9.04 -17.36 14.71
N VAL A 267 8.48 -16.17 14.78
CA VAL A 267 9.25 -14.94 14.99
C VAL A 267 9.91 -15.05 16.36
N LYS A 268 11.20 -15.37 16.38
CA LYS A 268 11.97 -15.31 17.61
C LYS A 268 12.33 -13.85 17.88
N LYS A 269 11.75 -13.30 18.94
CA LYS A 269 12.25 -12.04 19.50
C LYS A 269 13.57 -12.33 20.20
N GLN A 270 14.65 -11.82 19.66
CA GLN A 270 15.97 -11.91 20.28
C GLN A 270 16.37 -10.54 20.80
N GLU A 271 16.89 -10.51 22.02
CA GLU A 271 17.53 -9.32 22.55
C GLU A 271 18.90 -9.16 21.90
N ILE A 272 19.08 -8.04 21.23
CA ILE A 272 20.37 -7.66 20.63
C ILE A 272 20.91 -6.40 21.31
N TYR A 273 22.20 -6.23 21.27
CA TYR A 273 22.89 -5.06 21.76
C TYR A 273 23.52 -4.31 20.58
N GLN A 274 22.92 -3.20 20.19
CA GLN A 274 23.28 -2.50 18.97
C GLN A 274 23.94 -1.14 19.27
N ALA A 275 24.99 -0.82 18.55
CA ALA A 275 25.66 0.47 18.63
C ALA A 275 24.81 1.57 17.98
N THR A 276 24.44 2.60 18.75
CA THR A 276 23.65 3.76 18.28
C THR A 276 24.50 4.76 17.50
N LYS A 277 25.83 4.72 17.69
CA LYS A 277 26.85 5.45 16.93
C LYS A 277 28.17 4.70 17.00
N LYS A 278 29.17 5.11 16.18
CA LYS A 278 30.53 4.56 16.27
C LYS A 278 31.02 4.54 17.71
N THR A 279 31.42 3.40 18.21
CA THR A 279 31.92 3.15 19.56
C THR A 279 33.03 2.10 19.55
N TYR A 280 33.47 1.64 20.73
CA TYR A 280 34.63 0.74 20.84
C TYR A 280 34.36 -0.36 21.85
N VAL A 281 35.10 -1.47 21.69
CA VAL A 281 35.37 -2.45 22.74
C VAL A 281 36.61 -1.94 23.51
N TYR A 282 36.49 -1.80 24.83
CA TYR A 282 37.57 -1.28 25.70
C TYR A 282 38.19 -2.41 26.52
N ALA A 283 39.49 -2.29 26.82
CA ALA A 283 40.23 -3.27 27.62
C ALA A 283 39.78 -3.25 29.12
N SER A 284 39.27 -2.14 29.62
CA SER A 284 38.75 -1.98 30.98
C SER A 284 37.55 -1.03 31.02
N MET A 285 36.87 -0.93 32.16
CA MET A 285 35.72 -0.05 32.39
C MET A 285 36.12 1.42 32.54
N ASP A 286 36.95 1.91 31.62
CA ASP A 286 37.44 3.29 31.51
C ASP A 286 37.40 3.74 30.04
N THR A 287 36.92 4.96 29.80
CA THR A 287 36.87 5.56 28.46
C THR A 287 38.24 5.93 27.90
N GLY A 288 39.25 6.09 28.76
CA GLY A 288 40.66 6.27 28.41
C GLY A 288 41.42 4.97 28.13
N ALA A 289 40.80 3.84 28.47
CA ALA A 289 41.43 2.52 28.27
C ALA A 289 41.72 2.22 26.79
N LYS A 290 42.65 1.28 26.55
CA LYS A 290 42.94 0.79 25.22
C LYS A 290 41.69 0.32 24.50
N LYS A 291 41.50 0.82 23.27
CA LYS A 291 40.43 0.41 22.36
C LYS A 291 40.83 -0.86 21.64
N LEU A 292 40.13 -1.94 21.90
CA LEU A 292 40.47 -3.28 21.35
C LEU A 292 39.83 -3.47 19.96
N ALA A 293 38.62 -2.97 19.74
CA ALA A 293 37.93 -3.02 18.47
C ALA A 293 37.04 -1.79 18.29
N THR A 294 36.74 -1.45 17.03
CA THR A 294 35.80 -0.40 16.66
C THR A 294 34.46 -1.04 16.28
N ILE A 295 33.36 -0.56 16.87
CA ILE A 295 32.01 -0.96 16.52
C ILE A 295 31.39 0.19 15.71
N PRO A 296 31.03 0.00 14.43
CA PRO A 296 30.34 1.02 13.64
C PRO A 296 28.93 1.26 14.17
N GLN A 297 28.30 2.36 13.78
CA GLN A 297 26.86 2.57 14.03
C GLN A 297 26.06 1.41 13.43
N GLY A 298 25.09 0.86 14.17
CA GLY A 298 24.32 -0.30 13.76
C GLY A 298 25.00 -1.65 14.05
N GLY A 299 26.33 -1.67 14.41
CA GLY A 299 27.04 -2.90 14.75
C GLY A 299 26.44 -3.59 15.98
N GLU A 300 26.28 -4.92 15.91
CA GLU A 300 25.70 -5.75 16.97
C GLU A 300 26.78 -6.42 17.78
N ALA A 301 26.75 -6.23 19.10
CA ALA A 301 27.67 -6.86 20.03
C ALA A 301 26.99 -7.98 20.82
N ALA A 302 27.71 -9.04 21.11
CA ALA A 302 27.27 -10.06 22.04
C ALA A 302 27.59 -9.58 23.47
N VAL A 303 26.59 -9.36 24.30
CA VAL A 303 26.75 -8.97 25.72
C VAL A 303 26.50 -10.20 26.58
N THR A 304 27.45 -10.48 27.48
CA THR A 304 27.40 -11.63 28.38
C THR A 304 27.22 -11.22 29.84
N ASP A 305 27.57 -9.98 30.22
CA ASP A 305 27.49 -9.52 31.58
C ASP A 305 27.27 -7.99 31.70
N ASN A 306 26.83 -7.54 32.90
CA ASN A 306 26.65 -6.14 33.27
C ASN A 306 27.42 -5.83 34.57
N PRO A 307 28.76 -5.78 34.49
CA PRO A 307 29.61 -5.74 35.68
C PRO A 307 29.52 -4.44 36.48
N LYS A 308 29.12 -3.32 35.86
CA LYS A 308 29.02 -2.01 36.49
C LYS A 308 28.04 -1.09 35.73
N LYS A 309 27.29 -0.27 36.46
CA LYS A 309 26.43 0.76 35.85
C LYS A 309 27.21 1.57 34.81
N GLY A 310 26.68 1.61 33.59
CA GLY A 310 27.29 2.32 32.45
C GLY A 310 28.17 1.45 31.56
N TRP A 311 28.36 0.15 31.91
CA TRP A 311 29.20 -0.77 31.17
C TRP A 311 28.54 -2.14 30.98
N TRP A 312 28.64 -2.68 29.76
CA TRP A 312 28.43 -4.08 29.45
C TRP A 312 29.77 -4.77 29.31
N TYR A 313 29.82 -6.08 29.58
CA TYR A 313 30.92 -6.94 29.17
C TYR A 313 30.45 -7.86 28.05
N GLY A 314 31.24 -7.97 26.97
CA GLY A 314 30.82 -8.74 25.81
C GLY A 314 31.84 -8.70 24.69
N SER A 315 31.43 -9.11 23.47
CA SER A 315 32.32 -9.16 22.32
C SER A 315 31.70 -8.53 21.08
N TYR A 316 32.61 -8.08 20.18
CA TYR A 316 32.28 -7.66 18.82
C TYR A 316 33.31 -8.27 17.86
N ASN A 317 32.83 -9.01 16.85
CA ASN A 317 33.65 -9.76 15.90
C ASN A 317 34.76 -10.60 16.59
N GLY A 318 34.41 -11.28 17.67
CA GLY A 318 35.32 -12.14 18.44
C GLY A 318 36.25 -11.41 19.41
N VAL A 319 36.27 -10.06 19.40
CA VAL A 319 37.07 -9.25 20.33
C VAL A 319 36.28 -8.98 21.58
N THR A 320 36.69 -9.52 22.73
CA THR A 320 36.01 -9.41 24.03
C THR A 320 36.54 -8.24 24.83
N GLY A 321 35.65 -7.57 25.56
CA GLY A 321 35.97 -6.47 26.44
C GLY A 321 34.74 -5.69 26.92
N TYR A 322 34.93 -4.43 27.27
CA TYR A 322 33.91 -3.58 27.88
C TYR A 322 33.27 -2.64 26.87
N LEU A 323 31.95 -2.47 26.95
CA LEU A 323 31.12 -1.71 26.03
C LEU A 323 30.36 -0.64 26.81
N ARG A 324 30.30 0.59 26.31
CA ARG A 324 29.53 1.68 26.95
C ARG A 324 28.04 1.52 26.73
N THR A 325 27.23 1.38 27.81
CA THR A 325 25.77 1.31 27.73
C THR A 325 25.14 2.55 27.10
N LYS A 326 25.83 3.71 27.17
CA LYS A 326 25.42 4.96 26.49
C LYS A 326 25.38 4.82 24.96
N TYR A 327 26.17 3.93 24.39
CA TYR A 327 26.35 3.81 22.94
C TYR A 327 25.97 2.43 22.40
N VAL A 328 25.98 1.41 23.25
CA VAL A 328 25.49 0.07 22.91
C VAL A 328 24.23 -0.17 23.74
N VAL A 329 23.09 -0.17 23.06
CA VAL A 329 21.77 -0.25 23.70
C VAL A 329 21.11 -1.60 23.40
N LYS A 330 20.41 -2.12 24.39
CA LYS A 330 19.61 -3.32 24.27
C LYS A 330 18.38 -3.02 23.39
N ARG A 331 18.13 -3.85 22.39
CA ARG A 331 16.97 -3.78 21.50
C ARG A 331 16.37 -5.16 21.32
N THR A 332 15.11 -5.22 20.93
CA THR A 332 14.47 -6.44 20.47
C THR A 332 14.56 -6.50 18.96
N ALA A 333 15.23 -7.51 18.41
CA ALA A 333 15.25 -7.81 16.98
C ALA A 333 14.41 -9.06 16.68
N LEU A 334 13.88 -9.11 15.46
CA LEU A 334 13.20 -10.28 14.95
C LEU A 334 14.24 -11.13 14.19
N VAL A 335 14.45 -12.38 14.60
CA VAL A 335 15.41 -13.30 13.97
C VAL A 335 14.66 -14.37 13.20
N TYR A 336 15.04 -14.54 11.93
CA TYR A 336 14.46 -15.50 10.98
C TYR A 336 15.52 -16.50 10.49
N PRO A 337 16.01 -17.41 11.32
CA PRO A 337 17.15 -18.26 10.96
C PRO A 337 16.92 -19.14 9.73
N THR A 338 15.70 -19.59 9.52
CA THR A 338 15.32 -20.41 8.35
C THR A 338 15.37 -19.65 7.04
N LEU A 339 14.93 -18.38 7.03
CA LEU A 339 14.96 -17.54 5.83
C LEU A 339 16.39 -17.14 5.45
N GLU A 340 17.22 -16.83 6.43
CA GLU A 340 18.63 -16.49 6.19
C GLU A 340 19.43 -17.68 5.66
N ALA A 341 19.23 -18.87 6.20
CA ALA A 341 19.85 -20.09 5.69
C ALA A 341 19.40 -20.42 4.26
N ALA A 342 18.12 -20.26 3.94
CA ALA A 342 17.59 -20.49 2.61
C ALA A 342 18.12 -19.48 1.57
N VAL A 343 18.35 -18.22 1.95
CA VAL A 343 18.99 -17.21 1.08
C VAL A 343 20.44 -17.58 0.78
N THR A 344 21.16 -18.04 1.78
CA THR A 344 22.58 -18.42 1.62
C THR A 344 22.76 -19.64 0.71
N ALA A 345 21.83 -20.60 0.79
CA ALA A 345 21.85 -21.81 -0.03
C ALA A 345 21.35 -21.63 -1.48
N ALA A 346 20.60 -20.57 -1.78
CA ALA A 346 20.02 -20.36 -3.10
C ALA A 346 21.05 -19.79 -4.11
N PRO A 347 21.08 -20.23 -5.39
CA PRO A 347 21.95 -19.66 -6.41
C PRO A 347 21.63 -18.18 -6.67
N SER A 348 22.67 -17.40 -6.92
CA SER A 348 22.51 -15.98 -7.30
C SER A 348 22.01 -15.91 -8.74
N VAL A 349 20.72 -15.69 -8.93
CA VAL A 349 20.10 -15.48 -10.25
C VAL A 349 19.56 -14.06 -10.30
N THR A 350 20.12 -13.24 -11.15
CA THR A 350 19.63 -11.88 -11.37
C THR A 350 18.29 -11.94 -12.12
N PRO A 351 17.23 -11.32 -11.64
CA PRO A 351 15.98 -11.26 -12.40
C PRO A 351 16.21 -10.52 -13.71
N THR A 352 16.02 -11.21 -14.84
CA THR A 352 16.12 -10.58 -16.16
C THR A 352 15.03 -9.52 -16.30
N PRO A 353 15.36 -8.26 -16.59
CA PRO A 353 14.33 -7.23 -16.83
C PRO A 353 13.61 -7.55 -18.15
N GLY A 354 12.35 -7.88 -18.08
CA GLY A 354 11.44 -7.80 -19.20
C GLY A 354 11.37 -9.01 -20.14
N GLY A 355 10.96 -10.18 -19.63
CA GLY A 355 10.30 -11.19 -20.44
C GLY A 355 8.78 -11.01 -20.35
N GLY A 356 8.20 -10.16 -21.18
CA GLY A 356 6.75 -10.09 -21.34
C GLY A 356 6.27 -11.37 -22.01
N ILE A 357 5.50 -12.20 -21.28
CA ILE A 357 4.73 -13.27 -21.93
C ILE A 357 3.52 -12.55 -22.55
N SER A 358 3.60 -12.38 -23.87
CA SER A 358 2.42 -12.04 -24.69
C SER A 358 1.54 -13.28 -24.71
N VAL A 359 0.34 -13.21 -24.14
CA VAL A 359 -0.69 -14.22 -24.35
C VAL A 359 -1.30 -13.91 -25.71
N GLY A 360 -0.75 -14.56 -26.76
CA GLY A 360 -1.31 -14.58 -28.10
C GLY A 360 -2.53 -15.48 -28.11
N GLY A 361 -3.63 -14.93 -28.63
CA GLY A 361 -4.83 -15.69 -28.99
C GLY A 361 -4.56 -16.64 -30.16
N ASN A 362 -5.26 -17.72 -30.16
CA ASN A 362 -5.30 -18.74 -31.20
C ASN A 362 -5.54 -18.18 -32.61
N GLY A 363 -4.71 -18.62 -33.54
CA GLY A 363 -4.95 -18.51 -34.97
C GLY A 363 -4.06 -19.48 -35.70
N SER A 364 -4.66 -20.58 -36.20
CA SER A 364 -4.03 -21.61 -36.99
C SER A 364 -3.51 -21.06 -38.32
N GLY A 365 -2.33 -21.51 -38.77
CA GLY A 365 -1.84 -21.27 -40.11
C GLY A 365 -0.43 -21.80 -40.32
N ILE A 366 -0.34 -22.98 -40.96
CA ILE A 366 0.88 -23.63 -41.44
C ILE A 366 1.39 -22.85 -42.67
N SER A 367 2.65 -22.50 -42.76
CA SER A 367 3.39 -22.53 -44.03
C SER A 367 4.92 -22.53 -43.81
N THR A 368 5.54 -23.46 -44.52
CA THR A 368 6.95 -23.75 -44.72
C THR A 368 7.64 -22.69 -45.59
N GLY A 369 8.91 -22.38 -45.33
CA GLY A 369 9.79 -21.77 -46.32
C GLY A 369 11.05 -21.12 -45.70
N GLY A 370 12.17 -21.73 -46.00
CA GLY A 370 13.51 -21.33 -45.57
C GLY A 370 14.06 -20.05 -46.21
N GLY A 371 15.13 -19.54 -45.64
CA GLY A 371 15.92 -18.50 -46.26
C GLY A 371 16.93 -17.91 -45.28
N ILE A 372 18.18 -18.37 -45.35
CA ILE A 372 19.33 -17.79 -44.69
C ILE A 372 19.73 -16.52 -45.42
N SER A 373 19.89 -15.43 -44.72
CA SER A 373 20.69 -14.30 -45.18
C SER A 373 21.44 -13.63 -44.05
N ILE A 374 22.74 -13.61 -44.18
CA ILE A 374 23.72 -12.94 -43.33
C ILE A 374 23.78 -11.49 -43.82
N GLY A 375 23.51 -10.56 -42.95
CA GLY A 375 23.71 -9.13 -43.23
C GLY A 375 24.02 -8.41 -41.92
N GLY A 376 25.29 -8.12 -41.69
CA GLY A 376 25.76 -7.29 -40.58
C GLY A 376 25.26 -5.83 -40.79
N SER A 377 24.70 -5.26 -39.76
CA SER A 377 24.54 -3.82 -39.68
C SER A 377 24.96 -3.38 -38.30
N THR A 378 25.96 -2.53 -38.27
CA THR A 378 26.48 -1.85 -37.10
C THR A 378 25.42 -0.97 -36.47
N ALA A 379 25.02 -1.31 -35.27
CA ALA A 379 24.12 -0.48 -34.48
C ALA A 379 24.86 0.81 -34.05
N ALA A 380 24.24 1.94 -34.34
CA ALA A 380 24.66 3.25 -33.83
C ALA A 380 24.55 3.30 -32.31
N PRO A 381 25.42 4.04 -31.62
CA PRO A 381 25.36 4.12 -30.15
C PRO A 381 24.09 4.84 -29.69
N THR A 382 23.42 4.25 -28.74
CA THR A 382 22.27 4.84 -28.03
C THR A 382 22.69 6.18 -27.40
N PRO A 383 21.97 7.29 -27.59
CA PRO A 383 22.33 8.54 -26.98
C PRO A 383 22.24 8.45 -25.46
N THR A 384 23.34 8.81 -24.81
CA THR A 384 23.40 9.02 -23.35
C THR A 384 22.36 10.07 -22.97
N PRO A 385 21.57 9.89 -21.90
CA PRO A 385 20.67 10.94 -21.43
C PRO A 385 21.49 12.18 -21.10
N ALA A 386 21.08 13.31 -21.65
CA ALA A 386 21.68 14.59 -21.37
C ALA A 386 21.65 14.89 -19.85
N PRO A 387 22.72 15.45 -19.28
CA PRO A 387 22.73 15.85 -17.88
C PRO A 387 21.64 16.88 -17.64
N ALA A 388 20.95 16.76 -16.50
CA ALA A 388 19.94 17.73 -16.08
C ALA A 388 20.54 19.14 -16.10
N PRO A 389 19.83 20.16 -16.65
CA PRO A 389 20.33 21.51 -16.64
C PRO A 389 20.54 21.99 -15.20
N ALA A 390 21.64 22.70 -14.99
CA ALA A 390 21.99 23.30 -13.72
C ALA A 390 20.85 24.25 -13.25
N PRO A 391 20.55 24.32 -11.95
CA PRO A 391 19.43 25.09 -11.45
C PRO A 391 19.67 26.59 -11.67
N SER A 392 18.91 27.21 -12.54
CA SER A 392 18.71 28.66 -12.51
C SER A 392 17.70 28.97 -11.41
N ALA A 393 18.15 29.55 -10.33
CA ALA A 393 17.34 29.95 -9.22
C ALA A 393 16.37 31.06 -9.63
N GLY A 394 15.08 30.71 -9.71
CA GLY A 394 13.98 31.64 -9.80
C GLY A 394 12.91 31.22 -8.81
N VAL A 395 12.96 31.73 -7.58
CA VAL A 395 11.88 31.54 -6.61
C VAL A 395 10.76 32.48 -6.99
N SER A 396 9.69 31.99 -7.62
CA SER A 396 8.44 32.73 -7.70
C SER A 396 7.65 32.48 -6.42
N SER A 397 7.60 33.47 -5.52
CA SER A 397 6.72 33.45 -4.36
C SER A 397 5.27 33.60 -4.84
N GLY A 398 4.40 32.65 -4.51
CA GLY A 398 2.97 32.73 -4.82
C GLY A 398 2.44 31.69 -5.83
N THR A 399 3.32 30.92 -6.48
CA THR A 399 2.85 29.85 -7.37
C THR A 399 2.14 28.74 -6.59
N HIS A 400 0.96 28.36 -7.06
CA HIS A 400 0.17 27.30 -6.43
C HIS A 400 -0.59 26.50 -7.49
N VAL A 401 -1.06 25.33 -7.11
CA VAL A 401 -1.95 24.51 -7.95
C VAL A 401 -3.31 25.20 -8.07
N LYS A 402 -3.90 25.24 -9.26
CA LYS A 402 -5.22 25.81 -9.50
C LYS A 402 -6.25 25.29 -8.52
N GLU A 403 -6.96 26.21 -7.86
CA GLU A 403 -8.00 25.84 -6.90
C GLU A 403 -9.11 25.01 -7.53
N GLY A 404 -9.69 24.10 -6.75
CA GLY A 404 -10.74 23.19 -7.20
C GLY A 404 -10.27 22.08 -8.14
N THR A 405 -8.95 22.00 -8.43
CA THR A 405 -8.34 20.95 -9.25
C THR A 405 -7.34 20.13 -8.45
N GLN A 406 -6.94 18.99 -9.00
CA GLN A 406 -5.83 18.17 -8.48
C GLN A 406 -4.81 18.01 -9.61
N ALA A 407 -3.59 18.48 -9.38
CA ALA A 407 -2.53 18.41 -10.37
C ALA A 407 -1.68 17.15 -10.18
N ARG A 408 -1.29 16.56 -11.30
CA ARG A 408 -0.38 15.40 -11.32
C ARG A 408 1.07 15.88 -11.37
N MET A 409 1.84 15.60 -10.32
CA MET A 409 3.30 15.71 -10.37
C MET A 409 3.86 14.43 -10.98
N ARG A 410 4.72 14.54 -11.98
CA ARG A 410 5.20 13.40 -12.78
C ARG A 410 6.71 13.23 -12.69
N ALA A 411 7.19 12.03 -12.99
CA ALA A 411 8.62 11.70 -12.97
C ALA A 411 9.43 12.39 -14.10
N SER A 412 8.77 12.78 -15.19
CA SER A 412 9.37 13.58 -16.28
C SER A 412 8.33 14.50 -16.89
N GLY A 413 8.78 15.47 -17.74
CA GLY A 413 7.93 16.45 -18.41
C GLY A 413 7.10 15.87 -19.56
N SER A 414 6.27 14.87 -19.30
CA SER A 414 5.41 14.19 -20.26
C SER A 414 4.09 13.76 -19.63
N THR A 415 2.99 13.81 -20.40
CA THR A 415 1.69 13.31 -19.98
C THR A 415 1.65 11.79 -19.82
N SER A 416 2.55 11.07 -20.47
CA SER A 416 2.73 9.62 -20.35
C SER A 416 3.66 9.21 -19.21
N ALA A 417 4.37 10.15 -18.58
CA ALA A 417 5.29 9.86 -17.47
C ALA A 417 4.52 9.41 -16.21
N ALA A 418 5.16 8.55 -15.41
CA ALA A 418 4.63 8.09 -14.13
C ALA A 418 4.27 9.27 -13.21
N VAL A 419 3.12 9.17 -12.54
CA VAL A 419 2.69 10.16 -11.54
C VAL A 419 3.44 9.89 -10.25
N VAL A 420 4.18 10.89 -9.77
CA VAL A 420 4.94 10.87 -8.51
C VAL A 420 4.03 11.22 -7.33
N ALA A 421 3.16 12.20 -7.52
CA ALA A 421 2.21 12.64 -6.51
C ALA A 421 1.00 13.34 -7.17
N LEU A 422 -0.12 13.35 -6.45
CA LEU A 422 -1.26 14.22 -6.73
C LEU A 422 -1.20 15.38 -5.75
N ILE A 423 -1.23 16.60 -6.28
CA ILE A 423 -1.11 17.84 -5.50
C ILE A 423 -2.45 18.57 -5.58
N ASP A 424 -3.06 18.77 -4.42
CA ASP A 424 -4.38 19.40 -4.33
C ASP A 424 -4.35 20.89 -4.69
N GLY A 425 -5.47 21.40 -5.22
CA GLY A 425 -5.66 22.81 -5.54
C GLY A 425 -5.37 23.72 -4.35
N GLY A 426 -4.78 24.88 -4.60
CA GLY A 426 -4.34 25.80 -3.58
C GLY A 426 -3.00 25.46 -2.93
N THR A 427 -2.42 24.27 -3.19
CA THR A 427 -1.12 23.89 -2.62
C THR A 427 0.00 24.77 -3.17
N PRO A 428 0.82 25.40 -2.30
CA PRO A 428 2.00 26.17 -2.73
C PRO A 428 3.01 25.26 -3.49
N VAL A 429 3.53 25.77 -4.58
CA VAL A 429 4.49 25.09 -5.45
C VAL A 429 5.77 25.91 -5.58
N THR A 430 6.90 25.32 -5.26
CA THR A 430 8.22 25.91 -5.52
C THR A 430 8.73 25.41 -6.88
N ILE A 431 8.92 26.30 -7.84
CA ILE A 431 9.51 25.96 -9.14
C ILE A 431 11.03 25.89 -8.99
N LEU A 432 11.59 24.75 -9.38
CA LEU A 432 13.03 24.48 -9.33
C LEU A 432 13.68 24.70 -10.70
N SER A 433 12.98 24.36 -11.79
CA SER A 433 13.40 24.69 -13.17
C SER A 433 12.21 24.68 -14.12
N VAL A 434 12.35 25.38 -15.25
CA VAL A 434 11.35 25.48 -16.31
C VAL A 434 11.88 24.78 -17.55
N SER A 435 11.07 23.89 -18.18
CA SER A 435 11.41 23.33 -19.48
C SER A 435 10.69 24.10 -20.60
N GLU A 436 11.28 24.13 -21.78
CA GLU A 436 10.72 24.79 -22.97
C GLU A 436 9.38 24.17 -23.41
N THR A 437 9.00 23.02 -22.90
CA THR A 437 7.80 22.27 -23.27
C THR A 437 6.59 22.56 -22.38
N GLY A 438 6.65 23.62 -21.54
CA GLY A 438 5.55 23.97 -20.62
C GLY A 438 5.45 23.10 -19.37
N TRP A 439 6.46 22.29 -19.07
CA TRP A 439 6.60 21.53 -17.85
C TRP A 439 7.54 22.22 -16.89
N TYR A 440 7.14 22.29 -15.61
CA TYR A 440 7.95 22.85 -14.54
C TYR A 440 8.45 21.72 -13.65
N TYR A 441 9.75 21.65 -13.41
CA TYR A 441 10.31 20.81 -12.35
C TYR A 441 10.16 21.56 -11.04
N CYS A 442 9.42 21.00 -10.11
CA CYS A 442 8.96 21.74 -8.93
C CYS A 442 8.86 20.84 -7.69
N LYS A 443 8.71 21.51 -6.54
CA LYS A 443 8.49 20.88 -5.24
C LYS A 443 7.16 21.33 -4.65
N ALA A 444 6.33 20.40 -4.16
CA ALA A 444 5.08 20.66 -3.47
C ALA A 444 4.77 19.52 -2.48
N ASN A 445 4.27 19.83 -1.30
CA ASN A 445 3.95 18.86 -0.24
C ASN A 445 5.06 17.82 0.06
N GLY A 446 6.34 18.24 -0.05
CA GLY A 446 7.47 17.34 0.18
C GLY A 446 7.86 16.48 -1.03
N TYR A 447 7.07 16.46 -2.10
CA TYR A 447 7.38 15.76 -3.34
C TYR A 447 8.14 16.64 -4.31
N THR A 448 8.92 16.02 -5.20
CA THR A 448 9.65 16.70 -6.26
C THR A 448 9.37 15.98 -7.59
N GLY A 449 9.05 16.76 -8.64
CA GLY A 449 8.71 16.19 -9.94
C GLY A 449 8.25 17.26 -10.93
N TYR A 450 7.72 16.82 -12.05
CA TYR A 450 7.26 17.70 -13.13
C TYR A 450 5.76 17.95 -13.06
N MET A 451 5.35 19.23 -13.14
CA MET A 451 3.95 19.62 -13.25
C MET A 451 3.77 20.48 -14.52
N HIS A 452 2.68 20.28 -15.25
CA HIS A 452 2.39 21.06 -16.45
C HIS A 452 1.89 22.45 -16.05
N SER A 453 2.30 23.47 -16.77
CA SER A 453 1.93 24.87 -16.54
C SER A 453 0.41 25.09 -16.46
N SER A 454 -0.38 24.31 -17.22
CA SER A 454 -1.84 24.39 -17.20
C SER A 454 -2.48 24.06 -15.84
N CYS A 455 -1.76 23.39 -14.96
CA CYS A 455 -2.21 23.02 -13.62
C CYS A 455 -1.80 24.03 -12.54
N LEU A 456 -1.05 25.06 -12.91
CA LEU A 456 -0.47 26.04 -11.98
C LEU A 456 -1.06 27.43 -12.18
N VAL A 457 -1.20 28.16 -11.09
CA VAL A 457 -1.37 29.61 -11.07
C VAL A 457 0.00 30.18 -10.70
N MET A 458 0.55 30.98 -11.59
CA MET A 458 1.84 31.60 -11.39
C MET A 458 1.65 32.85 -10.52
N GLY A 459 2.43 32.99 -9.46
CA GLY A 459 2.43 34.17 -8.59
C GLY A 459 3.40 35.23 -9.07
#